data_b27f249e15087d030225684fcc06c526
#
_entry.id   b27f249e15087d030225684fcc06c526
#
_cell.length_a   1.000
_cell.length_b   1.000
_cell.length_c   1.000
_cell.angle_alpha   90.00
_cell.angle_beta   90.00
_cell.angle_gamma   90.00
#
_symmetry.space_group_name_H-M   'P 1'
#
loop_
_entity.id
_entity.type
_entity.pdbx_description
1 polymer ?
#
loop_
_entity_poly.entity_id
_entity_poly.type
_entity_poly.pdbx_seq_one_letter_code
_entity_poly.pdbx_strand_id
1 'polypeptide(L)'
;SLEIDGRYQVLDGETREVILQREQFRGSITCDFTGPKLGPYLTNRSHVVIKAQGDRAIRLNYFTYSGELSIKAFFNSHRTPTKLEFSLTLDLEDYVLGVVCGELPSQSPGIQSALEAQAISARTYALWKLSLGKSLRDDSRDQVFQGTDYITKEAKEAVANTRGEVLTFNEAIFPT
;
A
#
# COMPACT_ATOMS: atom_id res chain seq x y z
N SER A 1 -14.10 2.99 -5.36
CA SER A 1 -13.63 3.72 -6.55
C SER A 1 -12.12 3.62 -6.71
N LEU A 2 -11.64 3.70 -7.93
CA LEU A 2 -10.23 3.74 -8.29
C LEU A 2 -10.01 4.94 -9.21
N GLU A 3 -8.97 5.72 -8.93
CA GLU A 3 -8.54 6.83 -9.77
C GLU A 3 -7.02 6.75 -9.96
N ILE A 4 -6.58 6.86 -11.21
CA ILE A 4 -5.17 6.86 -11.59
C ILE A 4 -4.99 8.03 -12.55
N ASP A 5 -4.26 9.04 -12.11
CA ASP A 5 -3.95 10.20 -12.92
C ASP A 5 -2.60 9.99 -13.61
N GLY A 6 -2.66 9.83 -14.92
CA GLY A 6 -1.52 9.55 -15.77
C GLY A 6 -1.39 8.08 -16.15
N ARG A 7 -0.35 7.80 -16.92
CA ARG A 7 -0.11 6.51 -17.57
C ARG A 7 0.03 5.38 -16.57
N TYR A 8 -0.67 4.26 -16.82
CA TYR A 8 -0.62 3.08 -15.97
C TYR A 8 -0.66 1.79 -16.80
N GLN A 9 -0.25 0.71 -16.18
CA GLN A 9 -0.34 -0.65 -16.70
C GLN A 9 -1.16 -1.53 -15.75
N VAL A 10 -1.91 -2.45 -16.33
CA VAL A 10 -2.50 -3.59 -15.62
C VAL A 10 -1.73 -4.82 -16.07
N LEU A 11 -1.18 -5.53 -15.10
CA LEU A 11 -0.35 -6.71 -15.30
C LEU A 11 -1.11 -7.94 -14.85
N ASP A 12 -0.84 -9.07 -15.48
CA ASP A 12 -1.19 -10.39 -14.93
C ASP A 12 -0.48 -10.57 -13.58
N GLY A 13 -1.22 -10.96 -12.55
CA GLY A 13 -0.67 -11.06 -11.19
C GLY A 13 0.32 -12.23 -11.01
N GLU A 14 0.30 -13.22 -11.89
CA GLU A 14 1.17 -14.39 -11.85
C GLU A 14 2.37 -14.23 -12.78
N THR A 15 2.12 -13.88 -14.05
CA THR A 15 3.17 -13.81 -15.09
C THR A 15 3.83 -12.44 -15.18
N ARG A 16 3.21 -11.41 -14.65
CA ARG A 16 3.62 -10.00 -14.76
C ARG A 16 3.56 -9.44 -16.19
N GLU A 17 2.95 -10.17 -17.10
CA GLU A 17 2.71 -9.68 -18.46
C GLU A 17 1.72 -8.53 -18.47
N VAL A 18 1.95 -7.54 -19.36
CA VAL A 18 1.05 -6.40 -19.51
C VAL A 18 -0.23 -6.85 -20.21
N ILE A 19 -1.36 -6.75 -19.52
CA ILE A 19 -2.71 -7.01 -20.05
C ILE A 19 -3.28 -5.76 -20.71
N LEU A 20 -3.06 -4.61 -20.07
CA LEU A 20 -3.68 -3.34 -20.45
C LEU A 20 -2.73 -2.19 -20.12
N GLN A 21 -2.67 -1.19 -21.02
CA GLN A 21 -1.99 0.07 -20.75
C GLN A 21 -2.90 1.23 -21.16
N ARG A 22 -3.00 2.27 -20.34
CA ARG A 22 -3.84 3.45 -20.55
C ARG A 22 -3.16 4.70 -19.99
N GLU A 23 -3.69 5.86 -20.41
CA GLU A 23 -3.18 7.16 -19.97
C GLU A 23 -3.75 7.61 -18.62
N GLN A 24 -4.98 7.18 -18.31
CA GLN A 24 -5.65 7.50 -17.05
C GLN A 24 -6.81 6.55 -16.79
N PHE A 25 -7.25 6.47 -15.54
CA PHE A 25 -8.46 5.75 -15.17
C PHE A 25 -9.20 6.47 -14.04
N ARG A 26 -10.52 6.56 -14.17
CA ARG A 26 -11.41 6.97 -13.07
C ARG A 26 -12.70 6.15 -13.16
N GLY A 27 -12.95 5.36 -12.13
CA GLY A 27 -14.14 4.50 -12.13
C GLY A 27 -14.18 3.53 -10.96
N SER A 28 -15.08 2.57 -11.08
CA SER A 28 -15.22 1.50 -10.08
C SER A 28 -14.43 0.25 -10.48
N ILE A 29 -13.98 -0.48 -9.48
CA ILE A 29 -13.53 -1.86 -9.62
C ILE A 29 -14.73 -2.74 -9.32
N THR A 30 -15.04 -3.64 -10.22
CA THR A 30 -16.07 -4.68 -10.06
C THR A 30 -15.46 -6.05 -10.33
N CYS A 31 -16.22 -7.11 -10.16
CA CYS A 31 -15.78 -8.46 -10.45
C CYS A 31 -16.92 -9.28 -11.01
N ASP A 32 -16.63 -10.09 -12.03
CA ASP A 32 -17.54 -11.12 -12.52
C ASP A 32 -16.81 -12.49 -12.56
N PHE A 33 -17.42 -13.48 -13.20
CA PHE A 33 -16.85 -14.83 -13.31
C PHE A 33 -15.50 -14.90 -14.08
N THR A 34 -15.12 -13.83 -14.79
CA THR A 34 -13.86 -13.73 -15.53
C THR A 34 -12.73 -13.09 -14.71
N GLY A 35 -13.08 -12.34 -13.65
CA GLY A 35 -12.12 -11.66 -12.79
C GLY A 35 -12.43 -10.19 -12.51
N PRO A 36 -11.47 -9.46 -11.93
CA PRO A 36 -11.57 -8.03 -11.71
C PRO A 36 -11.76 -7.25 -13.01
N LYS A 37 -12.59 -6.22 -12.94
CA LYS A 37 -12.88 -5.30 -14.04
C LYS A 37 -12.58 -3.87 -13.61
N LEU A 38 -11.92 -3.11 -14.45
CA LEU A 38 -11.68 -1.69 -14.28
C LEU A 38 -12.67 -0.92 -15.17
N GLY A 39 -13.80 -0.52 -14.60
CA GLY A 39 -14.90 0.05 -15.38
C GLY A 39 -15.35 -0.90 -16.49
N PRO A 40 -15.24 -0.50 -17.78
CA PRO A 40 -15.61 -1.36 -18.91
C PRO A 40 -14.53 -2.40 -19.29
N TYR A 41 -13.32 -2.30 -18.74
CA TYR A 41 -12.19 -3.15 -19.14
C TYR A 41 -12.20 -4.47 -18.40
N LEU A 42 -12.32 -5.57 -19.15
CA LEU A 42 -12.19 -6.94 -18.68
C LEU A 42 -10.72 -7.31 -18.60
N THR A 43 -10.29 -7.87 -17.47
CA THR A 43 -8.92 -8.35 -17.32
C THR A 43 -8.77 -9.82 -17.71
N ASN A 44 -9.84 -10.61 -17.58
CA ASN A 44 -9.88 -12.06 -17.80
C ASN A 44 -8.82 -12.81 -16.98
N ARG A 45 -8.54 -12.30 -15.79
CA ARG A 45 -7.59 -12.86 -14.82
C ARG A 45 -8.18 -12.81 -13.42
N SER A 46 -7.91 -13.82 -12.62
CA SER A 46 -8.31 -13.83 -11.20
C SER A 46 -7.44 -12.92 -10.33
N HIS A 47 -6.24 -12.62 -10.81
CA HIS A 47 -5.28 -11.77 -10.11
C HIS A 47 -4.65 -10.78 -11.08
N VAL A 48 -4.71 -9.51 -10.75
CA VAL A 48 -4.10 -8.42 -11.53
C VAL A 48 -3.32 -7.48 -10.61
N VAL A 49 -2.30 -6.84 -11.19
CA VAL A 49 -1.52 -5.80 -10.53
C VAL A 49 -1.61 -4.54 -11.34
N ILE A 50 -1.95 -3.44 -10.69
CA ILE A 50 -2.00 -2.11 -11.28
C ILE A 50 -0.75 -1.36 -10.87
N LYS A 51 -0.04 -0.85 -11.86
CA LYS A 51 1.19 -0.07 -11.69
C LYS A 51 1.06 1.28 -12.41
N ALA A 52 1.07 2.36 -11.64
CA ALA A 52 1.19 3.70 -12.20
C ALA A 52 2.63 3.93 -12.69
N GLN A 53 2.80 4.67 -13.79
CA GLN A 53 4.13 4.95 -14.33
C GLN A 53 4.70 6.27 -13.76
N GLY A 54 6.01 6.28 -13.47
CA GLY A 54 6.69 7.39 -12.81
C GLY A 54 6.26 7.52 -11.35
N ASP A 55 6.37 8.73 -10.80
CA ASP A 55 6.00 9.05 -9.41
C ASP A 55 4.48 9.27 -9.22
N ARG A 56 3.68 8.58 -10.04
CA ARG A 56 2.23 8.71 -10.01
C ARG A 56 1.64 7.83 -8.92
N ALA A 57 0.59 8.36 -8.28
CA ALA A 57 -0.11 7.70 -7.21
C ALA A 57 -1.39 7.03 -7.70
N ILE A 58 -1.81 6.02 -6.96
CA ILE A 58 -3.09 5.32 -7.14
C ILE A 58 -4.03 5.79 -6.03
N ARG A 59 -5.16 6.39 -6.38
CA ARG A 59 -6.20 6.72 -5.42
C ARG A 59 -7.23 5.61 -5.36
N LEU A 60 -7.32 4.95 -4.20
CA LEU A 60 -8.32 3.93 -3.94
C LEU A 60 -9.27 4.43 -2.86
N ASN A 61 -10.55 4.62 -3.22
CA ASN A 61 -11.58 5.25 -2.40
C ASN A 61 -11.18 6.66 -1.95
N TYR A 62 -10.79 6.81 -0.69
CA TYR A 62 -10.50 8.10 -0.06
C TYR A 62 -9.01 8.41 0.06
N PHE A 63 -8.15 7.41 -0.15
CA PHE A 63 -6.72 7.53 0.11
C PHE A 63 -5.88 7.37 -1.16
N THR A 64 -4.78 8.07 -1.18
CA THR A 64 -3.78 8.04 -2.24
C THR A 64 -2.59 7.18 -1.80
N TYR A 65 -2.11 6.31 -2.69
CA TYR A 65 -1.05 5.35 -2.40
C TYR A 65 0.04 5.41 -3.47
N SER A 66 1.29 5.29 -3.03
CA SER A 66 2.42 4.95 -3.90
C SER A 66 2.49 3.44 -4.14
N GLY A 67 3.32 3.01 -5.10
CA GLY A 67 3.59 1.59 -5.34
C GLY A 67 2.61 0.90 -6.27
N GLU A 68 2.42 -0.39 -6.08
CA GLU A 68 1.61 -1.27 -6.94
C GLU A 68 0.38 -1.77 -6.18
N LEU A 69 -0.78 -1.69 -6.80
CA LEU A 69 -2.05 -2.22 -6.27
C LEU A 69 -2.34 -3.60 -6.85
N SER A 70 -2.30 -4.62 -6.03
CA SER A 70 -2.73 -5.98 -6.38
C SER A 70 -4.22 -6.17 -6.06
N ILE A 71 -4.95 -6.79 -6.98
CA ILE A 71 -6.37 -7.10 -6.84
C ILE A 71 -6.56 -8.57 -7.17
N LYS A 72 -6.94 -9.36 -6.18
CA LYS A 72 -7.17 -10.80 -6.32
C LYS A 72 -8.63 -11.15 -6.08
N ALA A 73 -9.24 -11.82 -7.05
CA ALA A 73 -10.60 -12.31 -6.98
C ALA A 73 -10.62 -13.78 -6.54
N PHE A 74 -11.53 -14.09 -5.64
CA PHE A 74 -11.81 -15.46 -5.18
C PHE A 74 -13.19 -15.88 -5.66
N PHE A 75 -13.32 -17.14 -6.03
CA PHE A 75 -14.53 -17.71 -6.61
C PHE A 75 -14.97 -18.97 -5.87
N ASN A 76 -16.28 -19.21 -5.85
CA ASN A 76 -16.81 -20.52 -5.44
C ASN A 76 -16.73 -21.55 -6.59
N SER A 77 -17.23 -22.76 -6.36
CA SER A 77 -17.24 -23.85 -7.35
C SER A 77 -18.04 -23.52 -8.62
N HIS A 78 -18.96 -22.59 -8.55
CA HIS A 78 -19.78 -22.12 -9.69
C HIS A 78 -19.21 -20.89 -10.39
N ARG A 79 -17.94 -20.54 -10.12
CA ARG A 79 -17.28 -19.37 -10.68
C ARG A 79 -17.94 -18.02 -10.31
N THR A 80 -18.73 -18.02 -9.23
CA THR A 80 -19.30 -16.77 -8.70
C THR A 80 -18.25 -16.08 -7.82
N PRO A 81 -17.98 -14.77 -8.02
CA PRO A 81 -17.05 -14.03 -7.17
C PRO A 81 -17.55 -14.01 -5.73
N THR A 82 -16.68 -14.35 -4.78
CA THR A 82 -17.00 -14.38 -3.34
C THR A 82 -16.26 -13.30 -2.57
N LYS A 83 -15.08 -12.90 -3.03
CA LYS A 83 -14.23 -11.92 -2.37
C LYS A 83 -13.33 -11.23 -3.38
N LEU A 84 -13.11 -9.93 -3.23
CA LEU A 84 -11.96 -9.21 -3.77
C LEU A 84 -11.01 -8.86 -2.64
N GLU A 85 -9.76 -9.20 -2.83
CA GLU A 85 -8.68 -8.83 -1.90
C GLU A 85 -7.79 -7.80 -2.58
N PHE A 86 -7.51 -6.74 -1.83
CA PHE A 86 -6.65 -5.64 -2.26
C PHE A 86 -5.39 -5.67 -1.41
N SER A 87 -4.24 -5.57 -2.03
CA SER A 87 -2.96 -5.40 -1.33
C SER A 87 -2.07 -4.41 -2.06
N LEU A 88 -1.25 -3.69 -1.29
CA LEU A 88 -0.29 -2.72 -1.79
C LEU A 88 1.12 -3.26 -1.61
N THR A 89 1.95 -3.08 -2.63
CA THR A 89 3.39 -3.26 -2.54
C THR A 89 4.04 -1.90 -2.77
N LEU A 90 4.73 -1.40 -1.74
CA LEU A 90 5.35 -0.07 -1.76
C LEU A 90 6.72 -0.11 -1.07
N ASP A 91 7.48 0.97 -1.22
CA ASP A 91 8.75 1.13 -0.50
C ASP A 91 8.52 1.15 1.02
N LEU A 92 9.47 0.60 1.78
CA LEU A 92 9.38 0.54 3.23
C LEU A 92 9.30 1.93 3.86
N GLU A 93 10.08 2.90 3.37
CA GLU A 93 10.08 4.25 3.93
C GLU A 93 8.79 5.01 3.59
N ASP A 94 8.17 4.75 2.44
CA ASP A 94 6.83 5.27 2.10
C ASP A 94 5.76 4.68 3.05
N TYR A 95 5.86 3.39 3.35
CA TYR A 95 5.00 2.77 4.36
C TYR A 95 5.18 3.39 5.74
N VAL A 96 6.41 3.50 6.22
CA VAL A 96 6.74 4.13 7.52
C VAL A 96 6.20 5.55 7.59
N LEU A 97 6.37 6.33 6.53
CA LEU A 97 5.89 7.71 6.45
C LEU A 97 4.35 7.79 6.58
N GLY A 98 3.63 6.92 5.88
CA GLY A 98 2.17 6.85 5.98
C GLY A 98 1.69 6.41 7.37
N VAL A 99 2.42 5.50 8.04
CA VAL A 99 2.13 5.09 9.43
C VAL A 99 2.39 6.22 10.41
N VAL A 100 3.54 6.91 10.32
CA VAL A 100 3.84 8.04 11.21
C VAL A 100 2.76 9.11 11.14
N CYS A 101 2.28 9.43 9.94
CA CYS A 101 1.19 10.40 9.74
C CYS A 101 -0.18 9.87 10.19
N GLY A 102 -0.40 8.56 10.13
CA GLY A 102 -1.66 7.92 10.55
C GLY A 102 -1.80 7.76 12.07
N GLU A 103 -0.68 7.60 12.77
CA GLU A 103 -0.65 7.30 14.20
C GLU A 103 -0.45 8.55 15.08
N LEU A 104 0.26 9.57 14.58
CA LEU A 104 0.59 10.76 15.36
C LEU A 104 0.15 12.06 14.68
N PRO A 105 -0.33 13.06 15.46
CA PRO A 105 -0.67 14.39 14.94
C PRO A 105 0.61 15.17 14.62
N SER A 106 1.18 14.93 13.45
CA SER A 106 2.52 15.38 13.04
C SER A 106 2.73 16.89 12.86
N GLN A 107 1.72 17.71 13.19
CA GLN A 107 1.78 19.18 13.12
C GLN A 107 1.96 19.88 14.48
N SER A 108 2.12 19.12 15.57
CA SER A 108 2.28 19.70 16.90
C SER A 108 3.70 20.26 17.11
N PRO A 109 3.87 21.44 17.73
CA PRO A 109 5.20 21.97 18.05
C PRO A 109 6.01 21.02 18.94
N GLY A 110 7.29 20.87 18.65
CA GLY A 110 8.22 20.04 19.45
C GLY A 110 8.05 18.53 19.31
N ILE A 111 7.26 18.07 18.35
CA ILE A 111 6.94 16.64 18.17
C ILE A 111 8.04 15.84 17.47
N GLN A 112 9.09 16.49 16.94
CA GLN A 112 10.08 15.85 16.07
C GLN A 112 10.66 14.54 16.63
N SER A 113 11.13 14.52 17.87
CA SER A 113 11.68 13.31 18.49
C SER A 113 10.64 12.20 18.66
N ALA A 114 9.36 12.56 18.89
CA ALA A 114 8.29 11.55 18.94
C ALA A 114 8.00 10.95 17.57
N LEU A 115 8.02 11.76 16.49
CA LEU A 115 7.89 11.26 15.11
C LEU A 115 9.07 10.37 14.72
N GLU A 116 10.30 10.71 15.13
CA GLU A 116 11.49 9.90 14.90
C GLU A 116 11.39 8.55 15.64
N ALA A 117 10.99 8.56 16.91
CA ALA A 117 10.76 7.33 17.67
C ALA A 117 9.66 6.46 17.05
N GLN A 118 8.56 7.08 16.58
CA GLN A 118 7.48 6.38 15.88
C GLN A 118 7.97 5.78 14.55
N ALA A 119 8.81 6.48 13.80
CA ALA A 119 9.36 5.99 12.54
C ALA A 119 10.24 4.73 12.76
N ILE A 120 11.11 4.76 13.78
CA ILE A 120 11.94 3.60 14.16
C ILE A 120 11.06 2.43 14.59
N SER A 121 10.05 2.68 15.43
CA SER A 121 9.10 1.67 15.90
C SER A 121 8.30 1.05 14.75
N ALA A 122 7.70 1.87 13.89
CA ALA A 122 6.92 1.43 12.73
C ALA A 122 7.75 0.57 11.77
N ARG A 123 8.98 1.00 11.48
CA ARG A 123 9.91 0.27 10.61
C ARG A 123 10.29 -1.07 11.22
N THR A 124 10.58 -1.08 12.52
CA THR A 124 10.93 -2.29 13.27
C THR A 124 9.80 -3.32 13.20
N TYR A 125 8.57 -2.90 13.51
CA TYR A 125 7.39 -3.76 13.45
C TYR A 125 7.14 -4.31 12.05
N ALA A 126 7.21 -3.44 11.03
CA ALA A 126 7.02 -3.86 9.65
C ALA A 126 8.02 -4.94 9.23
N LEU A 127 9.30 -4.72 9.47
CA LEU A 127 10.35 -5.68 9.12
C LEU A 127 10.23 -6.98 9.92
N TRP A 128 9.93 -6.90 11.22
CA TRP A 128 9.66 -8.08 12.02
C TRP A 128 8.51 -8.91 11.44
N LYS A 129 7.39 -8.28 11.14
CA LYS A 129 6.22 -8.99 10.60
C LYS A 129 6.48 -9.59 9.23
N LEU A 130 7.16 -8.87 8.35
CA LEU A 130 7.57 -9.37 7.03
C LEU A 130 8.55 -10.54 7.14
N SER A 131 9.45 -10.54 8.12
CA SER A 131 10.38 -11.67 8.37
C SER A 131 9.64 -12.97 8.74
N LEU A 132 8.43 -12.88 9.27
CA LEU A 132 7.54 -14.01 9.53
C LEU A 132 6.72 -14.45 8.30
N GLY A 133 6.97 -13.88 7.12
CA GLY A 133 6.21 -14.12 5.90
C GLY A 133 4.76 -13.61 5.94
N LYS A 134 4.47 -12.64 6.81
CA LYS A 134 3.13 -12.06 6.98
C LYS A 134 3.03 -10.69 6.33
N SER A 135 1.88 -10.41 5.70
CA SER A 135 1.52 -9.07 5.26
C SER A 135 1.04 -8.20 6.43
N LEU A 136 1.18 -6.89 6.26
CA LEU A 136 0.66 -5.89 7.18
C LEU A 136 -0.80 -5.54 6.81
N ARG A 137 -1.60 -5.22 7.81
CA ARG A 137 -2.95 -4.66 7.66
C ARG A 137 -2.90 -3.16 7.89
N ASP A 138 -3.75 -2.43 7.21
CA ASP A 138 -3.85 -0.98 7.28
C ASP A 138 -4.82 -0.48 8.38
N ASP A 139 -4.93 -1.23 9.48
CA ASP A 139 -5.82 -0.92 10.58
C ASP A 139 -5.15 -1.19 11.96
N SER A 140 -5.86 -0.91 13.03
CA SER A 140 -5.38 -1.05 14.42
C SER A 140 -4.98 -2.48 14.84
N ARG A 141 -5.15 -3.48 13.99
CA ARG A 141 -4.64 -4.84 14.23
C ARG A 141 -3.16 -4.97 13.92
N ASP A 142 -2.60 -4.01 13.18
CA ASP A 142 -1.18 -3.86 12.92
C ASP A 142 -0.77 -2.38 13.11
N GLN A 143 -0.83 -1.55 12.07
CA GLN A 143 -0.49 -0.14 12.11
C GLN A 143 -1.44 0.64 11.19
N VAL A 144 -1.94 1.78 11.64
CA VAL A 144 -2.82 2.62 10.83
C VAL A 144 -2.03 3.27 9.71
N PHE A 145 -2.34 2.88 8.47
CA PHE A 145 -1.72 3.39 7.25
C PHE A 145 -2.76 4.14 6.40
N GLN A 146 -2.60 5.44 6.26
CA GLN A 146 -3.56 6.31 5.55
C GLN A 146 -3.04 6.80 4.18
N GLY A 147 -2.10 6.08 3.59
CA GLY A 147 -1.51 6.48 2.31
C GLY A 147 -0.68 7.74 2.41
N THR A 148 -0.72 8.57 1.35
CA THR A 148 0.15 9.75 1.22
C THR A 148 -0.59 11.09 1.36
N ASP A 149 -1.89 11.11 1.64
CA ASP A 149 -2.70 12.34 1.63
C ASP A 149 -2.39 13.30 2.80
N TYR A 150 -1.89 12.79 3.92
CA TYR A 150 -1.67 13.55 5.15
C TYR A 150 -0.19 13.74 5.50
N ILE A 151 0.70 13.57 4.52
CA ILE A 151 2.14 13.67 4.75
C ILE A 151 2.53 15.11 5.04
N THR A 152 3.17 15.31 6.21
CA THR A 152 3.72 16.60 6.65
C THR A 152 5.22 16.68 6.42
N LYS A 153 5.76 17.91 6.47
CA LYS A 153 7.20 18.16 6.37
C LYS A 153 7.94 17.51 7.55
N GLU A 154 7.42 17.66 8.75
CA GLU A 154 7.98 17.14 10.00
C GLU A 154 8.06 15.61 9.97
N ALA A 155 7.02 14.93 9.48
CA ALA A 155 7.03 13.49 9.31
C ALA A 155 8.06 13.03 8.27
N LYS A 156 8.19 13.75 7.15
CA LYS A 156 9.24 13.46 6.15
C LYS A 156 10.64 13.59 6.73
N GLU A 157 10.90 14.64 7.49
CA GLU A 157 12.18 14.86 8.15
C GLU A 157 12.48 13.77 9.18
N ALA A 158 11.49 13.37 10.00
CA ALA A 158 11.65 12.32 10.99
C ALA A 158 11.99 10.96 10.36
N VAL A 159 11.27 10.57 9.30
CA VAL A 159 11.54 9.32 8.57
C VAL A 159 12.90 9.35 7.89
N ALA A 160 13.27 10.49 7.27
CA ALA A 160 14.57 10.65 6.61
C ALA A 160 15.74 10.60 7.61
N ASN A 161 15.61 11.29 8.77
CA ASN A 161 16.63 11.32 9.81
C ASN A 161 16.91 9.94 10.42
N THR A 162 15.88 9.09 10.49
CA THR A 162 15.95 7.74 11.09
C THR A 162 16.00 6.63 10.06
N ARG A 163 16.31 6.96 8.79
CA ARG A 163 16.30 5.98 7.70
C ARG A 163 17.17 4.77 8.00
N GLY A 164 16.59 3.58 7.92
CA GLY A 164 17.27 2.30 8.18
C GLY A 164 17.47 1.96 9.65
N GLU A 165 17.10 2.85 10.59
CA GLU A 165 17.18 2.55 12.03
C GLU A 165 16.04 1.65 12.47
N VAL A 166 16.36 0.63 13.27
CA VAL A 166 15.43 -0.34 13.83
C VAL A 166 15.82 -0.69 15.27
N LEU A 167 14.86 -1.14 16.05
CA LEU A 167 15.12 -1.66 17.39
C LEU A 167 15.55 -3.13 17.29
N THR A 168 16.63 -3.46 18.01
CA THR A 168 17.12 -4.83 18.11
C THR A 168 17.29 -5.25 19.55
N PHE A 169 17.10 -6.53 19.81
CA PHE A 169 17.43 -7.17 21.08
C PHE A 169 18.18 -8.48 20.80
N ASN A 170 19.36 -8.66 21.39
CA ASN A 170 20.24 -9.79 21.12
C ASN A 170 20.46 -10.02 19.60
N GLU A 171 20.77 -8.95 18.88
CA GLU A 171 21.02 -8.92 17.41
C GLU A 171 19.83 -9.30 16.54
N ALA A 172 18.66 -9.55 17.10
CA ALA A 172 17.42 -9.79 16.37
C ALA A 172 16.52 -8.56 16.38
N ILE A 173 15.74 -8.37 15.30
CA ILE A 173 14.71 -7.31 15.24
C ILE A 173 13.71 -7.54 16.37
N PHE A 174 13.52 -6.51 17.21
CA PHE A 174 12.64 -6.56 18.36
C PHE A 174 11.21 -6.17 17.97
N PRO A 175 10.19 -7.02 18.20
CA PRO A 175 8.81 -6.64 17.94
C PRO A 175 8.36 -5.56 18.93
N THR A 176 7.87 -4.45 18.40
CA THR A 176 7.37 -3.27 19.15
C THR A 176 5.88 -3.27 19.27
#